data_23cbab8954d5a17fa9d6f39ba8b698fc
#
_entry.id   23cbab8954d5a17fa9d6f39ba8b698fc
#
_cell.length_a   1.000
_cell.length_b   1.000
_cell.length_c   1.000
_cell.angle_alpha   90.00
_cell.angle_beta   90.00
_cell.angle_gamma   90.00
#
_symmetry.space_group_name_H-M   'P 1'
#
loop_
_entity.id
_entity.type
_entity.pdbx_description
1 polymer ?
#
loop_
_entity_poly.entity_id
_entity_poly.type
_entity_poly.pdbx_seq_one_letter_code
_entity_poly.pdbx_strand_id
1 'polypeptide(L)'
;MLEERTEPLAPQSQDAKTWDAAVVGAGYVGVPLAHTLATAGRSVLLIDVSPEVVDGINRGVSHIIDVPSEELAPLVQDGQIRATTDYNETRRADAILIALPTPLSKQREPDLSIIISAAEQISVRLRNGHLVVLESTTYPRTTREVIQPILESTGLTAGQDFHLAFSPERVDPGNGTWTTKNVPKVVGGITPECTERAAQLYEGAVDTVHRVSTPEAAELTKLLENIYRSVNIALVNELAQLCERMEID
;
A
#
# COMPACT_ATOMS: atom_id res chain seq x y z
N MET A 1 -21.31 27.15 -28.40
CA MET A 1 -21.31 25.69 -28.47
C MET A 1 -19.96 25.29 -29.06
N LEU A 2 -19.01 24.93 -28.21
CA LEU A 2 -17.74 24.35 -28.62
C LEU A 2 -17.85 22.85 -28.33
N GLU A 3 -17.95 22.04 -29.38
CA GLU A 3 -17.86 20.58 -29.29
C GLU A 3 -16.41 20.23 -28.93
N GLU A 4 -16.18 19.76 -27.69
CA GLU A 4 -14.95 19.07 -27.33
C GLU A 4 -14.90 17.73 -28.08
N ARG A 5 -14.03 17.68 -29.08
CA ARG A 5 -13.66 16.44 -29.76
C ARG A 5 -12.85 15.59 -28.77
N THR A 6 -13.47 14.55 -28.24
CA THR A 6 -12.74 13.45 -27.61
C THR A 6 -11.96 12.72 -28.70
N GLU A 7 -10.63 12.92 -28.71
CA GLU A 7 -9.75 12.13 -29.56
C GLU A 7 -9.85 10.64 -29.15
N PRO A 8 -9.98 9.73 -30.12
CA PRO A 8 -9.96 8.30 -29.82
C PRO A 8 -8.57 7.89 -29.31
N LEU A 9 -8.53 7.21 -28.18
CA LEU A 9 -7.31 6.61 -27.59
C LEU A 9 -6.58 5.77 -28.64
N ALA A 10 -5.30 6.06 -28.85
CA ALA A 10 -4.43 5.32 -29.75
C ALA A 10 -4.43 3.81 -29.39
N PRO A 11 -4.38 2.89 -30.38
CA PRO A 11 -4.31 1.46 -30.10
C PRO A 11 -3.03 1.13 -29.30
N GLN A 12 -3.20 0.45 -28.16
CA GLN A 12 -2.10 0.02 -27.32
C GLN A 12 -1.23 -0.97 -28.09
N SER A 13 0.09 -0.71 -28.15
CA SER A 13 1.06 -1.64 -28.68
C SER A 13 1.05 -2.91 -27.81
N GLN A 14 0.89 -4.08 -28.43
CA GLN A 14 0.77 -5.40 -27.78
C GLN A 14 2.06 -5.88 -27.08
N ASP A 15 3.17 -5.12 -27.16
CA ASP A 15 4.49 -5.48 -26.59
C ASP A 15 4.85 -4.73 -25.29
N ALA A 16 3.89 -4.10 -24.62
CA ALA A 16 4.18 -3.37 -23.42
C ALA A 16 4.20 -4.30 -22.19
N LYS A 17 5.30 -4.29 -21.41
CA LYS A 17 5.46 -5.08 -20.18
C LYS A 17 4.24 -4.92 -19.26
N THR A 18 3.68 -6.03 -18.79
CA THR A 18 2.68 -6.06 -17.71
C THR A 18 3.37 -6.22 -16.36
N TRP A 19 2.73 -5.72 -15.30
CA TRP A 19 3.27 -5.77 -13.94
C TRP A 19 2.37 -6.65 -13.07
N ASP A 20 2.98 -7.49 -12.21
CA ASP A 20 2.21 -8.21 -11.20
C ASP A 20 1.56 -7.25 -10.20
N ALA A 21 2.28 -6.16 -9.85
CA ALA A 21 1.76 -5.13 -8.97
C ALA A 21 2.25 -3.72 -9.34
N ALA A 22 1.36 -2.74 -9.17
CA ALA A 22 1.70 -1.32 -9.11
C ALA A 22 1.54 -0.84 -7.66
N VAL A 23 2.61 -0.29 -7.06
CA VAL A 23 2.60 0.27 -5.71
C VAL A 23 2.56 1.79 -5.82
N VAL A 24 1.48 2.39 -5.37
CA VAL A 24 1.26 3.84 -5.36
C VAL A 24 1.77 4.43 -4.06
N GLY A 25 2.82 5.23 -4.15
CA GLY A 25 3.62 5.75 -3.05
C GLY A 25 4.95 5.01 -2.92
N ALA A 26 6.07 5.70 -3.16
CA ALA A 26 7.43 5.17 -3.02
C ALA A 26 8.09 5.63 -1.71
N GLY A 27 7.34 5.60 -0.62
CA GLY A 27 7.81 5.94 0.73
C GLY A 27 8.23 4.73 1.56
N TYR A 28 8.24 4.92 2.90
CA TYR A 28 8.65 3.93 3.90
C TYR A 28 7.80 2.64 3.94
N VAL A 29 6.63 2.63 3.33
CA VAL A 29 5.79 1.44 3.16
C VAL A 29 5.96 0.87 1.76
N GLY A 30 5.87 1.72 0.73
CA GLY A 30 5.81 1.27 -0.66
C GLY A 30 7.11 0.67 -1.17
N VAL A 31 8.28 1.25 -0.86
CA VAL A 31 9.57 0.72 -1.31
C VAL A 31 9.89 -0.63 -0.67
N PRO A 32 9.76 -0.84 0.66
CA PRO A 32 9.94 -2.15 1.27
C PRO A 32 8.97 -3.21 0.77
N LEU A 33 7.71 -2.82 0.53
CA LEU A 33 6.70 -3.72 -0.05
C LEU A 33 7.08 -4.14 -1.47
N ALA A 34 7.47 -3.18 -2.32
CA ALA A 34 7.92 -3.44 -3.69
C ALA A 34 9.17 -4.34 -3.70
N HIS A 35 10.14 -4.07 -2.82
CA HIS A 35 11.33 -4.89 -2.65
C HIS A 35 10.98 -6.34 -2.26
N THR A 36 10.09 -6.52 -1.27
CA THR A 36 9.65 -7.82 -0.79
C THR A 36 8.97 -8.63 -1.89
N LEU A 37 8.06 -8.00 -2.65
CA LEU A 37 7.36 -8.63 -3.77
C LEU A 37 8.34 -8.99 -4.90
N ALA A 38 9.26 -8.08 -5.25
CA ALA A 38 10.24 -8.30 -6.32
C ALA A 38 11.25 -9.38 -5.98
N THR A 39 11.72 -9.44 -4.72
CA THR A 39 12.60 -10.51 -4.23
C THR A 39 11.92 -11.89 -4.31
N ALA A 40 10.60 -11.93 -4.21
CA ALA A 40 9.80 -13.15 -4.43
C ALA A 40 9.51 -13.44 -5.91
N GLY A 41 10.12 -12.71 -6.84
CA GLY A 41 9.99 -12.92 -8.29
C GLY A 41 8.84 -12.20 -8.96
N ARG A 42 8.12 -11.29 -8.25
CA ARG A 42 7.07 -10.46 -8.84
C ARG A 42 7.67 -9.27 -9.58
N SER A 43 7.06 -8.85 -10.67
CA SER A 43 7.40 -7.59 -11.33
C SER A 43 6.58 -6.45 -10.74
N VAL A 44 7.26 -5.39 -10.27
CA VAL A 44 6.62 -4.31 -9.51
C VAL A 44 6.91 -2.94 -10.13
N LEU A 45 5.86 -2.16 -10.32
CA LEU A 45 5.93 -0.76 -10.72
C LEU A 45 5.65 0.13 -9.52
N LEU A 46 6.61 0.97 -9.14
CA LEU A 46 6.41 2.04 -8.15
C LEU A 46 5.86 3.29 -8.84
N ILE A 47 4.84 3.91 -8.25
CA ILE A 47 4.26 5.16 -8.74
C ILE A 47 4.41 6.21 -7.64
N ASP A 48 5.08 7.30 -7.95
CA ASP A 48 5.25 8.41 -7.02
C ASP A 48 5.16 9.76 -7.75
N VAL A 49 4.66 10.78 -7.07
CA VAL A 49 4.50 12.12 -7.63
C VAL A 49 5.83 12.89 -7.74
N SER A 50 6.87 12.48 -7.01
CA SER A 50 8.19 13.11 -7.02
C SER A 50 9.07 12.54 -8.13
N PRO A 51 9.41 13.35 -9.17
CA PRO A 51 10.35 12.93 -10.21
C PRO A 51 11.73 12.55 -9.64
N GLU A 52 12.18 13.21 -8.58
CA GLU A 52 13.47 12.94 -7.93
C GLU A 52 13.52 11.54 -7.32
N VAL A 53 12.42 11.14 -6.64
CA VAL A 53 12.27 9.78 -6.07
C VAL A 53 12.25 8.74 -7.19
N VAL A 54 11.46 8.98 -8.23
CA VAL A 54 11.35 8.10 -9.40
C VAL A 54 12.70 7.92 -10.09
N ASP A 55 13.42 9.01 -10.35
CA ASP A 55 14.73 8.96 -10.97
C ASP A 55 15.77 8.27 -10.08
N GLY A 56 15.72 8.50 -8.77
CA GLY A 56 16.56 7.81 -7.80
C GLY A 56 16.37 6.30 -7.88
N ILE A 57 15.14 5.83 -7.75
CA ILE A 57 14.80 4.40 -7.81
C ILE A 57 15.24 3.79 -9.14
N ASN A 58 14.95 4.43 -10.27
CA ASN A 58 15.31 3.92 -11.59
C ASN A 58 16.83 3.83 -11.82
N ARG A 59 17.63 4.54 -11.03
CA ARG A 59 19.10 4.40 -10.99
C ARG A 59 19.57 3.37 -9.95
N GLY A 60 18.66 2.71 -9.23
CA GLY A 60 18.99 1.79 -8.15
C GLY A 60 19.43 2.49 -6.85
N VAL A 61 19.11 3.78 -6.70
CA VAL A 61 19.44 4.55 -5.50
C VAL A 61 18.20 4.62 -4.60
N SER A 62 18.32 4.03 -3.41
CA SER A 62 17.26 4.05 -2.42
C SER A 62 17.41 5.26 -1.48
N HIS A 63 16.29 5.87 -1.12
CA HIS A 63 16.16 6.88 -0.08
C HIS A 63 15.53 6.32 1.21
N ILE A 64 15.29 5.00 1.25
CA ILE A 64 14.67 4.28 2.37
C ILE A 64 15.74 3.44 3.06
N ILE A 65 15.91 3.66 4.38
CA ILE A 65 16.94 2.99 5.18
C ILE A 65 16.73 1.48 5.22
N ASP A 66 15.46 1.04 5.30
CA ASP A 66 15.09 -0.38 5.41
C ASP A 66 15.30 -1.18 4.11
N VAL A 67 15.59 -0.49 3.00
CA VAL A 67 15.95 -1.10 1.70
C VAL A 67 17.18 -0.37 1.17
N PRO A 68 18.39 -0.84 1.48
CA PRO A 68 19.63 -0.24 0.98
C PRO A 68 19.72 -0.28 -0.54
N SER A 69 20.50 0.67 -1.12
CA SER A 69 20.69 0.73 -2.57
C SER A 69 21.30 -0.56 -3.14
N GLU A 70 22.14 -1.23 -2.36
CA GLU A 70 22.78 -2.51 -2.72
C GLU A 70 21.74 -3.64 -2.94
N GLU A 71 20.60 -3.58 -2.26
CA GLU A 71 19.50 -4.54 -2.41
C GLU A 71 18.52 -4.11 -3.51
N LEU A 72 18.30 -2.80 -3.67
CA LEU A 72 17.38 -2.26 -4.68
C LEU A 72 17.97 -2.34 -6.10
N ALA A 73 19.26 -1.99 -6.26
CA ALA A 73 19.87 -1.84 -7.57
C ALA A 73 19.81 -3.10 -8.45
N PRO A 74 20.06 -4.34 -7.94
CA PRO A 74 19.93 -5.55 -8.74
C PRO A 74 18.51 -5.74 -9.29
N LEU A 75 17.46 -5.50 -8.48
CA LEU A 75 16.08 -5.67 -8.86
C LEU A 75 15.65 -4.67 -9.96
N VAL A 76 16.22 -3.46 -9.91
CA VAL A 76 16.01 -2.45 -10.95
C VAL A 76 16.73 -2.83 -12.24
N GLN A 77 18.00 -3.29 -12.16
CA GLN A 77 18.79 -3.72 -13.31
C GLN A 77 18.17 -4.92 -14.04
N ASP A 78 17.64 -5.87 -13.29
CA ASP A 78 16.92 -7.04 -13.83
C ASP A 78 15.51 -6.68 -14.33
N GLY A 79 15.10 -5.42 -14.17
CA GLY A 79 13.80 -4.92 -14.59
C GLY A 79 12.62 -5.49 -13.79
N GLN A 80 12.87 -6.02 -12.60
CA GLN A 80 11.81 -6.46 -11.68
C GLN A 80 11.14 -5.27 -10.99
N ILE A 81 11.90 -4.20 -10.71
CA ILE A 81 11.38 -2.94 -10.19
C ILE A 81 11.61 -1.83 -11.22
N ARG A 82 10.62 -0.99 -11.40
CA ARG A 82 10.68 0.28 -12.12
C ARG A 82 9.84 1.31 -11.38
N ALA A 83 10.16 2.59 -11.54
CA ALA A 83 9.35 3.69 -11.02
C ALA A 83 8.88 4.63 -12.12
N THR A 84 7.73 5.27 -11.92
CA THR A 84 7.15 6.26 -12.84
C THR A 84 6.31 7.29 -12.09
N THR A 85 6.11 8.47 -12.70
CA THR A 85 5.12 9.46 -12.23
C THR A 85 3.77 9.29 -12.93
N ASP A 86 3.68 8.42 -13.94
CA ASP A 86 2.48 8.27 -14.77
C ASP A 86 1.50 7.22 -14.20
N TYR A 87 0.37 7.69 -13.69
CA TYR A 87 -0.72 6.82 -13.22
C TYR A 87 -1.35 5.97 -14.33
N ASN A 88 -1.18 6.30 -15.62
CA ASN A 88 -1.74 5.47 -16.70
C ASN A 88 -1.11 4.08 -16.73
N GLU A 89 0.09 3.93 -16.23
CA GLU A 89 0.78 2.64 -16.12
C GLU A 89 0.08 1.67 -15.14
N THR A 90 -0.80 2.16 -14.23
CA THR A 90 -1.60 1.26 -13.35
C THR A 90 -2.50 0.32 -14.14
N ARG A 91 -2.94 0.72 -15.35
CA ARG A 91 -3.77 -0.13 -16.23
C ARG A 91 -3.06 -1.42 -16.64
N ARG A 92 -1.74 -1.46 -16.54
CA ARG A 92 -0.88 -2.58 -16.96
C ARG A 92 -0.44 -3.46 -15.79
N ALA A 93 -0.95 -3.19 -14.60
CA ALA A 93 -0.71 -4.02 -13.42
C ALA A 93 -1.92 -4.92 -13.15
N ASP A 94 -1.69 -6.08 -12.55
CA ASP A 94 -2.78 -6.95 -12.11
C ASP A 94 -3.30 -6.55 -10.73
N ALA A 95 -2.41 -6.03 -9.88
CA ALA A 95 -2.75 -5.49 -8.57
C ALA A 95 -2.29 -4.03 -8.44
N ILE A 96 -3.06 -3.20 -7.71
CA ILE A 96 -2.74 -1.82 -7.38
C ILE A 96 -2.76 -1.69 -5.85
N LEU A 97 -1.59 -1.38 -5.27
CA LEU A 97 -1.38 -1.29 -3.83
C LEU A 97 -1.24 0.20 -3.45
N ILE A 98 -2.11 0.72 -2.59
CA ILE A 98 -2.10 2.11 -2.17
C ILE A 98 -1.32 2.23 -0.86
N ALA A 99 -0.07 2.69 -0.93
CA ALA A 99 0.87 2.80 0.17
C ALA A 99 1.28 4.27 0.44
N LEU A 100 0.27 5.13 0.56
CA LEU A 100 0.42 6.58 0.71
C LEU A 100 0.33 7.02 2.17
N PRO A 101 0.98 8.13 2.55
CA PRO A 101 0.93 8.64 3.91
C PRO A 101 -0.47 9.18 4.27
N THR A 102 -0.84 9.04 5.55
CA THR A 102 -2.06 9.58 6.17
C THR A 102 -1.67 10.48 7.33
N PRO A 103 -1.21 11.72 7.06
CA PRO A 103 -0.82 12.63 8.12
C PRO A 103 -2.02 13.01 9.01
N LEU A 104 -1.73 13.51 10.20
CA LEU A 104 -2.77 14.10 11.04
C LEU A 104 -3.04 15.54 10.60
N SER A 105 -4.31 15.89 10.52
CA SER A 105 -4.76 17.26 10.35
C SER A 105 -4.41 18.13 11.58
N LYS A 106 -4.63 19.44 11.49
CA LYS A 106 -4.49 20.36 12.65
C LYS A 106 -5.42 19.99 13.81
N GLN A 107 -6.54 19.35 13.53
CA GLN A 107 -7.52 18.86 14.50
C GLN A 107 -7.14 17.49 15.07
N ARG A 108 -6.00 16.92 14.67
CA ARG A 108 -5.53 15.56 15.03
C ARG A 108 -6.43 14.45 14.51
N GLU A 109 -7.12 14.70 13.41
CA GLU A 109 -7.88 13.69 12.66
C GLU A 109 -7.03 13.17 11.48
N PRO A 110 -7.16 11.89 11.07
CA PRO A 110 -6.48 11.37 9.89
C PRO A 110 -6.87 12.15 8.63
N ASP A 111 -5.89 12.68 7.92
CA ASP A 111 -6.12 13.34 6.63
C ASP A 111 -6.04 12.30 5.50
N LEU A 112 -7.20 12.00 4.92
CA LEU A 112 -7.34 11.04 3.81
C LEU A 112 -7.22 11.69 2.43
N SER A 113 -6.99 12.99 2.32
CA SER A 113 -7.00 13.73 1.04
C SER A 113 -6.06 13.10 -0.01
N ILE A 114 -4.87 12.67 0.41
CA ILE A 114 -3.88 12.05 -0.48
C ILE A 114 -4.39 10.69 -1.00
N ILE A 115 -4.97 9.87 -0.13
CA ILE A 115 -5.51 8.55 -0.52
C ILE A 115 -6.74 8.72 -1.43
N ILE A 116 -7.61 9.67 -1.12
CA ILE A 116 -8.80 10.00 -1.92
C ILE A 116 -8.36 10.42 -3.32
N SER A 117 -7.42 11.35 -3.44
CA SER A 117 -6.90 11.79 -4.73
C SER A 117 -6.28 10.62 -5.53
N ALA A 118 -5.54 9.73 -4.88
CA ALA A 118 -5.00 8.55 -5.54
C ALA A 118 -6.11 7.59 -5.99
N ALA A 119 -7.12 7.35 -5.16
CA ALA A 119 -8.26 6.50 -5.50
C ALA A 119 -9.04 7.07 -6.72
N GLU A 120 -9.22 8.39 -6.82
CA GLU A 120 -9.80 9.07 -7.97
C GLU A 120 -8.95 8.87 -9.25
N GLN A 121 -7.62 8.98 -9.13
CA GLN A 121 -6.72 8.70 -10.25
C GLN A 121 -6.77 7.23 -10.68
N ILE A 122 -6.90 6.30 -9.74
CA ILE A 122 -7.01 4.88 -10.02
C ILE A 122 -8.37 4.55 -10.63
N SER A 123 -9.48 5.11 -10.14
CA SER A 123 -10.85 4.77 -10.55
C SER A 123 -11.05 4.85 -12.07
N VAL A 124 -10.57 5.92 -12.71
CA VAL A 124 -10.68 6.12 -14.17
C VAL A 124 -9.76 5.21 -14.99
N ARG A 125 -8.92 4.42 -14.32
CA ARG A 125 -7.95 3.49 -14.91
C ARG A 125 -8.24 2.04 -14.57
N LEU A 126 -9.23 1.79 -13.72
CA LEU A 126 -9.64 0.43 -13.37
C LEU A 126 -10.14 -0.34 -14.59
N ARG A 127 -9.92 -1.64 -14.57
CA ARG A 127 -10.45 -2.61 -15.52
C ARG A 127 -10.94 -3.86 -14.79
N ASN A 128 -11.73 -4.66 -15.46
CA ASN A 128 -12.18 -5.95 -14.92
C ASN A 128 -10.98 -6.82 -14.52
N GLY A 129 -11.11 -7.45 -13.37
CA GLY A 129 -10.11 -8.35 -12.79
C GLY A 129 -8.98 -7.67 -12.01
N HIS A 130 -8.89 -6.33 -11.97
CA HIS A 130 -7.94 -5.65 -11.10
C HIS A 130 -8.15 -6.02 -9.63
N LEU A 131 -7.05 -6.14 -8.90
CA LEU A 131 -7.04 -6.15 -7.44
C LEU A 131 -6.59 -4.77 -6.95
N VAL A 132 -7.36 -4.14 -6.06
CA VAL A 132 -6.95 -2.93 -5.35
C VAL A 132 -6.80 -3.27 -3.87
N VAL A 133 -5.65 -2.95 -3.28
CA VAL A 133 -5.39 -3.15 -1.84
C VAL A 133 -4.99 -1.82 -1.22
N LEU A 134 -5.70 -1.41 -0.17
CA LEU A 134 -5.31 -0.28 0.66
C LEU A 134 -4.33 -0.76 1.74
N GLU A 135 -3.09 -0.25 1.69
CA GLU A 135 -2.01 -0.54 2.66
C GLU A 135 -1.84 0.59 3.69
N SER A 136 -2.29 1.78 3.32
CA SER A 136 -2.18 2.98 4.14
C SER A 136 -2.92 2.82 5.47
N THR A 137 -2.34 3.31 6.56
CA THR A 137 -2.98 3.29 7.88
C THR A 137 -4.21 4.21 7.89
N THR A 138 -5.38 3.65 8.20
CA THR A 138 -6.65 4.35 8.24
C THR A 138 -7.49 3.91 9.45
N TYR A 139 -8.71 4.44 9.57
CA TYR A 139 -9.68 4.00 10.57
C TYR A 139 -10.65 2.96 9.98
N PRO A 140 -11.31 2.14 10.83
CA PRO A 140 -12.26 1.13 10.37
C PRO A 140 -13.35 1.71 9.47
N ARG A 141 -13.67 0.98 8.40
CA ARG A 141 -14.61 1.29 7.32
C ARG A 141 -14.08 2.25 6.24
N THR A 142 -12.86 2.77 6.35
CA THR A 142 -12.30 3.64 5.28
C THR A 142 -12.33 2.93 3.93
N THR A 143 -11.95 1.64 3.87
CA THR A 143 -11.97 0.87 2.62
C THR A 143 -13.36 0.82 2.00
N ARG A 144 -14.40 0.56 2.82
CA ARG A 144 -15.76 0.35 2.35
C ARG A 144 -16.54 1.66 2.16
N GLU A 145 -16.41 2.62 3.08
CA GLU A 145 -17.24 3.83 3.08
C GLU A 145 -16.60 5.00 2.32
N VAL A 146 -15.29 4.98 2.12
CA VAL A 146 -14.57 6.07 1.43
C VAL A 146 -14.00 5.59 0.10
N ILE A 147 -13.19 4.53 0.10
CA ILE A 147 -12.43 4.12 -1.10
C ILE A 147 -13.32 3.38 -2.09
N GLN A 148 -14.14 2.45 -1.64
CA GLN A 148 -15.03 1.68 -2.52
C GLN A 148 -15.93 2.58 -3.39
N PRO A 149 -16.68 3.57 -2.85
CA PRO A 149 -17.54 4.44 -3.68
C PRO A 149 -16.76 5.25 -4.73
N ILE A 150 -15.53 5.66 -4.42
CA ILE A 150 -14.67 6.38 -5.37
C ILE A 150 -14.27 5.45 -6.51
N LEU A 151 -13.84 4.24 -6.21
CA LEU A 151 -13.44 3.26 -7.22
C LEU A 151 -14.60 2.82 -8.10
N GLU A 152 -15.81 2.74 -7.55
CA GLU A 152 -17.05 2.38 -8.26
C GLU A 152 -17.63 3.53 -9.09
N SER A 153 -17.13 4.76 -8.96
CA SER A 153 -17.67 5.97 -9.63
C SER A 153 -17.69 5.87 -11.15
N THR A 154 -16.90 4.98 -11.74
CA THR A 154 -16.83 4.75 -13.20
C THR A 154 -17.75 3.62 -13.68
N GLY A 155 -18.55 3.03 -12.79
CA GLY A 155 -19.56 2.02 -13.11
C GLY A 155 -19.11 0.58 -12.92
N LEU A 156 -17.86 0.34 -12.52
CA LEU A 156 -17.41 -0.99 -12.09
C LEU A 156 -17.85 -1.25 -10.65
N THR A 157 -18.16 -2.52 -10.33
CA THR A 157 -18.63 -2.96 -9.01
C THR A 157 -17.56 -3.76 -8.31
N ALA A 158 -17.18 -3.33 -7.10
CA ALA A 158 -16.20 -4.04 -6.27
C ALA A 158 -16.74 -5.41 -5.82
N GLY A 159 -15.90 -6.45 -5.89
CA GLY A 159 -16.29 -7.83 -5.60
C GLY A 159 -16.99 -8.56 -6.74
N GLN A 160 -17.24 -7.87 -7.87
CA GLN A 160 -17.78 -8.45 -9.11
C GLN A 160 -16.85 -8.19 -10.30
N ASP A 161 -16.61 -6.92 -10.62
CA ASP A 161 -15.77 -6.52 -11.75
C ASP A 161 -14.31 -6.38 -11.35
N PHE A 162 -14.03 -5.95 -10.13
CA PHE A 162 -12.69 -5.85 -9.56
C PHE A 162 -12.69 -6.27 -8.08
N HIS A 163 -11.51 -6.59 -7.56
CA HIS A 163 -11.33 -6.99 -6.17
C HIS A 163 -10.83 -5.82 -5.32
N LEU A 164 -11.36 -5.69 -4.10
CA LEU A 164 -10.95 -4.65 -3.14
C LEU A 164 -10.68 -5.27 -1.78
N ALA A 165 -9.53 -4.94 -1.20
CA ALA A 165 -9.09 -5.44 0.10
C ALA A 165 -8.33 -4.37 0.88
N PHE A 166 -8.13 -4.62 2.17
CA PHE A 166 -7.25 -3.88 3.06
C PHE A 166 -6.18 -4.82 3.62
N SER A 167 -4.94 -4.31 3.72
CA SER A 167 -3.83 -5.04 4.32
C SER A 167 -2.87 -4.06 4.97
N PRO A 168 -2.88 -3.88 6.30
CA PRO A 168 -2.06 -2.88 6.98
C PRO A 168 -0.57 -3.23 6.94
N GLU A 169 0.30 -2.22 6.76
CA GLU A 169 1.72 -2.36 7.08
C GLU A 169 1.92 -2.33 8.60
N ARG A 170 2.73 -3.25 9.11
CA ARG A 170 2.91 -3.48 10.55
C ARG A 170 4.36 -3.37 11.01
N VAL A 171 5.31 -3.14 10.10
CA VAL A 171 6.72 -2.97 10.41
C VAL A 171 6.94 -1.61 11.08
N ASP A 172 7.75 -1.59 12.14
CA ASP A 172 8.27 -0.35 12.71
C ASP A 172 9.55 0.02 11.95
N PRO A 173 9.64 1.20 11.34
CA PRO A 173 10.81 1.62 10.58
C PRO A 173 12.12 1.52 11.41
N GLY A 174 13.17 1.00 10.81
CA GLY A 174 14.47 0.82 11.47
C GLY A 174 14.53 -0.37 12.42
N ASN A 175 13.54 -1.27 12.44
CA ASN A 175 13.56 -2.49 13.24
C ASN A 175 14.33 -3.59 12.51
N GLY A 176 15.55 -3.91 12.99
CA GLY A 176 16.39 -4.94 12.36
C GLY A 176 15.89 -6.39 12.51
N THR A 177 14.90 -6.65 13.38
CA THR A 177 14.37 -7.99 13.63
C THR A 177 13.10 -8.27 12.83
N TRP A 178 12.19 -7.30 12.78
CA TRP A 178 10.92 -7.41 12.11
C TRP A 178 10.95 -6.63 10.79
N THR A 179 10.77 -7.34 9.70
CA THR A 179 10.79 -6.80 8.34
C THR A 179 9.45 -7.03 7.65
N THR A 180 9.20 -6.39 6.52
CA THR A 180 7.98 -6.63 5.70
C THR A 180 7.81 -8.12 5.35
N LYS A 181 8.90 -8.89 5.26
CA LYS A 181 8.87 -10.31 4.94
C LYS A 181 8.38 -11.18 6.11
N ASN A 182 8.90 -10.95 7.33
CA ASN A 182 8.67 -11.86 8.47
C ASN A 182 7.57 -11.40 9.43
N VAL A 183 7.09 -10.16 9.33
CA VAL A 183 5.87 -9.73 10.04
C VAL A 183 4.66 -10.36 9.37
N PRO A 184 3.81 -11.12 10.12
CA PRO A 184 2.62 -11.72 9.53
C PRO A 184 1.71 -10.69 8.87
N LYS A 185 1.40 -10.83 7.59
CA LYS A 185 0.53 -9.94 6.84
C LYS A 185 -0.93 -10.27 7.14
N VAL A 186 -1.75 -9.26 7.45
CA VAL A 186 -3.20 -9.44 7.68
C VAL A 186 -3.94 -8.91 6.46
N VAL A 187 -4.87 -9.70 5.93
CA VAL A 187 -5.62 -9.36 4.70
C VAL A 187 -7.10 -9.55 4.92
N GLY A 188 -7.90 -8.53 4.60
CA GLY A 188 -9.36 -8.59 4.61
C GLY A 188 -9.95 -7.91 3.38
N GLY A 189 -10.74 -8.65 2.60
CA GLY A 189 -11.43 -8.16 1.41
C GLY A 189 -12.90 -7.84 1.68
N ILE A 190 -13.52 -7.08 0.78
CA ILE A 190 -14.96 -6.78 0.85
C ILE A 190 -15.84 -8.02 0.59
N THR A 191 -15.26 -9.04 -0.06
CA THR A 191 -15.84 -10.39 -0.22
C THR A 191 -14.78 -11.44 0.11
N PRO A 192 -15.17 -12.70 0.37
CA PRO A 192 -14.21 -13.79 0.57
C PRO A 192 -13.25 -13.96 -0.62
N GLU A 193 -13.74 -13.78 -1.84
CA GLU A 193 -12.91 -13.85 -3.05
C GLU A 193 -11.89 -12.70 -3.12
N CYS A 194 -12.27 -11.50 -2.73
CA CYS A 194 -11.35 -10.36 -2.61
C CYS A 194 -10.25 -10.65 -1.58
N THR A 195 -10.60 -11.27 -0.44
CA THR A 195 -9.62 -11.69 0.58
C THR A 195 -8.63 -12.69 -0.01
N GLU A 196 -9.12 -13.70 -0.71
CA GLU A 196 -8.28 -14.74 -1.29
C GLU A 196 -7.34 -14.19 -2.38
N ARG A 197 -7.86 -13.36 -3.29
CA ARG A 197 -7.05 -12.71 -4.34
C ARG A 197 -5.94 -11.83 -3.76
N ALA A 198 -6.25 -11.07 -2.70
CA ALA A 198 -5.25 -10.26 -2.03
C ALA A 198 -4.23 -11.13 -1.25
N ALA A 199 -4.66 -12.21 -0.59
CA ALA A 199 -3.77 -13.13 0.09
C ALA A 199 -2.78 -13.78 -0.88
N GLN A 200 -3.22 -14.25 -2.05
CA GLN A 200 -2.39 -14.85 -3.09
C GLN A 200 -1.29 -13.91 -3.61
N LEU A 201 -1.52 -12.60 -3.60
CA LEU A 201 -0.50 -11.63 -3.98
C LEU A 201 0.71 -11.66 -3.02
N TYR A 202 0.43 -11.78 -1.71
CA TYR A 202 1.48 -11.76 -0.68
C TYR A 202 2.08 -13.15 -0.42
N GLU A 203 1.37 -14.23 -0.73
CA GLU A 203 1.89 -15.59 -0.57
C GLU A 203 3.17 -15.82 -1.37
N GLY A 204 4.16 -16.41 -0.71
CA GLY A 204 5.49 -16.58 -1.28
C GLY A 204 6.40 -15.35 -1.18
N ALA A 205 5.84 -14.17 -0.92
CA ALA A 205 6.62 -12.94 -0.67
C ALA A 205 6.83 -12.69 0.82
N VAL A 206 5.82 -13.01 1.65
CA VAL A 206 5.90 -12.92 3.11
C VAL A 206 5.76 -14.30 3.75
N ASP A 207 6.31 -14.45 4.96
CA ASP A 207 6.36 -15.75 5.64
C ASP A 207 4.96 -16.25 6.07
N THR A 208 4.05 -15.35 6.41
CA THR A 208 2.71 -15.70 6.89
C THR A 208 1.66 -14.68 6.44
N VAL A 209 0.54 -15.17 5.90
CA VAL A 209 -0.63 -14.37 5.54
C VAL A 209 -1.84 -14.82 6.36
N HIS A 210 -2.38 -13.93 7.18
CA HIS A 210 -3.62 -14.13 7.95
C HIS A 210 -4.81 -13.52 7.22
N ARG A 211 -5.73 -14.37 6.81
CA ARG A 211 -7.00 -13.95 6.23
C ARG A 211 -8.00 -13.61 7.32
N VAL A 212 -8.59 -12.44 7.27
CA VAL A 212 -9.68 -12.02 8.16
C VAL A 212 -10.95 -11.84 7.35
N SER A 213 -12.10 -11.83 8.04
CA SER A 213 -13.42 -11.90 7.40
C SER A 213 -13.81 -10.67 6.61
N THR A 214 -13.27 -9.49 6.96
CA THR A 214 -13.64 -8.21 6.36
C THR A 214 -12.48 -7.23 6.36
N PRO A 215 -12.49 -6.18 5.50
CA PRO A 215 -11.49 -5.13 5.55
C PRO A 215 -11.50 -4.39 6.90
N GLU A 216 -12.67 -4.22 7.53
CA GLU A 216 -12.80 -3.57 8.83
C GLU A 216 -12.06 -4.32 9.94
N ALA A 217 -12.04 -5.67 9.88
CA ALA A 217 -11.27 -6.48 10.81
C ALA A 217 -9.75 -6.27 10.62
N ALA A 218 -9.29 -6.18 9.37
CA ALA A 218 -7.90 -5.89 9.06
C ALA A 218 -7.49 -4.46 9.47
N GLU A 219 -8.33 -3.46 9.20
CA GLU A 219 -8.16 -2.06 9.62
C GLU A 219 -8.05 -1.95 11.14
N LEU A 220 -8.96 -2.63 11.87
CA LEU A 220 -8.97 -2.60 13.34
C LEU A 220 -7.74 -3.29 13.94
N THR A 221 -7.18 -4.31 13.30
CA THR A 221 -5.97 -4.99 13.77
C THR A 221 -4.81 -4.01 13.94
N LYS A 222 -4.56 -3.15 12.95
CA LYS A 222 -3.50 -2.12 13.03
C LYS A 222 -3.75 -1.14 14.18
N LEU A 223 -4.97 -0.68 14.34
CA LEU A 223 -5.33 0.25 15.42
C LEU A 223 -5.19 -0.42 16.80
N LEU A 224 -5.63 -1.66 16.94
CA LEU A 224 -5.52 -2.42 18.20
C LEU A 224 -4.06 -2.54 18.63
N GLU A 225 -3.15 -2.88 17.73
CA GLU A 225 -1.72 -2.99 18.03
C GLU A 225 -1.12 -1.64 18.46
N ASN A 226 -1.47 -0.56 17.76
CA ASN A 226 -0.99 0.78 18.09
C ASN A 226 -1.56 1.28 19.43
N ILE A 227 -2.85 1.03 19.71
CA ILE A 227 -3.48 1.39 20.98
C ILE A 227 -2.84 0.59 22.11
N TYR A 228 -2.69 -0.74 21.95
CA TYR A 228 -2.06 -1.60 22.95
C TYR A 228 -0.66 -1.10 23.30
N ARG A 229 0.18 -0.83 22.29
CA ARG A 229 1.53 -0.29 22.47
C ARG A 229 1.52 1.04 23.21
N SER A 230 0.70 1.98 22.78
CA SER A 230 0.59 3.33 23.37
C SER A 230 0.17 3.28 24.84
N VAL A 231 -0.85 2.48 25.17
CA VAL A 231 -1.33 2.34 26.57
C VAL A 231 -0.27 1.69 27.45
N ASN A 232 0.41 0.64 26.99
CA ASN A 232 1.46 -0.03 27.78
C ASN A 232 2.68 0.88 28.01
N ILE A 233 3.11 1.63 26.98
CA ILE A 233 4.21 2.59 27.13
C ILE A 233 3.83 3.69 28.11
N ALA A 234 2.63 4.25 28.02
CA ALA A 234 2.16 5.27 28.93
C ALA A 234 2.12 4.75 30.38
N LEU A 235 1.57 3.56 30.61
CA LEU A 235 1.52 2.93 31.93
C LEU A 235 2.91 2.72 32.53
N VAL A 236 3.85 2.19 31.75
CA VAL A 236 5.22 1.96 32.23
C VAL A 236 5.92 3.29 32.56
N ASN A 237 5.72 4.32 31.74
CA ASN A 237 6.29 5.65 32.01
C ASN A 237 5.73 6.28 33.29
N GLU A 238 4.41 6.16 33.54
CA GLU A 238 3.79 6.66 34.79
C GLU A 238 4.33 5.88 36.02
N LEU A 239 4.47 4.55 35.89
CA LEU A 239 5.04 3.74 36.99
C LEU A 239 6.51 4.08 37.23
N ALA A 240 7.31 4.28 36.19
CA ALA A 240 8.70 4.69 36.34
C ALA A 240 8.83 6.02 37.12
N GLN A 241 8.01 7.03 36.76
CA GLN A 241 7.97 8.29 37.50
C GLN A 241 7.51 8.12 38.95
N LEU A 242 6.58 7.21 39.21
CA LEU A 242 6.15 6.90 40.58
C LEU A 242 7.30 6.23 41.38
N CYS A 243 7.98 5.26 40.80
CA CYS A 243 9.14 4.59 41.42
C CYS A 243 10.24 5.60 41.75
N GLU A 244 10.58 6.49 40.82
CA GLU A 244 11.56 7.57 41.06
C GLU A 244 11.19 8.44 42.24
N ARG A 245 9.90 8.85 42.36
CA ARG A 245 9.41 9.66 43.50
C ARG A 245 9.39 8.90 44.83
N MET A 246 9.29 7.56 44.77
CA MET A 246 9.27 6.68 45.93
C MET A 246 10.65 6.18 46.29
N GLU A 247 11.70 6.56 45.55
CA GLU A 247 13.08 6.04 45.70
C GLU A 247 13.15 4.49 45.61
N ILE A 248 12.33 3.91 44.75
CA ILE A 248 12.31 2.49 44.42
C ILE A 248 13.13 2.29 43.14
N ASP A 249 14.13 1.38 43.20
CA ASP A 249 14.99 1.00 42.08
C ASP A 249 14.34 -0.05 41.18
#